data_661dbf23ab8658a4413748da893cc8f3
#
_entry.id   661dbf23ab8658a4413748da893cc8f3
#
_cell.length_a   1.000
_cell.length_b   1.000
_cell.length_c   1.000
_cell.angle_alpha   90.00
_cell.angle_beta   90.00
_cell.angle_gamma   90.00
#
_symmetry.space_group_name_H-M   'P 1'
#
loop_
_entity.id
_entity.type
_entity.pdbx_description
1 polymer ?
#
loop_
_entity_poly.entity_id
_entity_poly.type
_entity_poly.pdbx_seq_one_letter_code
_entity_poly.pdbx_strand_id
1 'polypeptide(L)' 'MRIRVTLYSEFKKYAPGSGSGPFDLNLPPGASLLYCFNHLKIPVNNEFTALINGRRASLYSLFREGDSLVVFPLICGG' A
#
# COMPACT_ATOMS: atom_id res chain seq x y z
N MET A 1 -13.09 0.10 -7.36
CA MET A 1 -12.03 -0.69 -8.02
C MET A 1 -11.33 -1.58 -7.02
N ARG A 2 -10.82 -2.70 -7.49
CA ARG A 2 -10.13 -3.65 -6.62
C ARG A 2 -8.64 -3.60 -6.91
N ILE A 3 -7.86 -3.55 -5.85
CA ILE A 3 -6.41 -3.66 -5.95
C ILE A 3 -5.94 -4.80 -5.04
N ARG A 4 -4.74 -5.29 -5.30
CA ARG A 4 -4.10 -6.28 -4.43
C ARG A 4 -3.00 -5.61 -3.64
N VAL A 5 -3.00 -5.84 -2.32
CA VAL A 5 -2.07 -5.18 -1.42
C VAL A 5 -1.21 -6.23 -0.74
N THR A 6 0.11 -6.01 -0.72
CA THR A 6 1.06 -6.83 0.03
C THR A 6 1.84 -5.91 0.96
N LEU A 7 1.76 -6.18 2.26
CA LEU A 7 2.46 -5.40 3.27
C LEU A 7 3.56 -6.26 3.88
N TYR A 8 4.75 -5.69 3.97
CA TYR A 8 5.91 -6.41 4.47
C TYR A 8 6.38 -5.85 5.81
N SER A 9 7.07 -6.69 6.58
CA SER A 9 7.70 -6.31 7.82
C SER A 9 6.69 -5.68 8.78
N GLU A 10 7.02 -4.55 9.38
CA GLU A 10 6.14 -3.91 10.36
C GLU A 10 4.81 -3.43 9.80
N PHE A 11 4.69 -3.32 8.47
CA PHE A 11 3.43 -2.92 7.86
C PHE A 11 2.39 -4.03 7.87
N LYS A 12 2.78 -5.26 8.14
CA LYS A 12 1.84 -6.39 8.18
C LYS A 12 0.73 -6.18 9.20
N LYS A 13 0.98 -5.42 10.25
CA LYS A 13 -0.02 -5.18 11.30
C LYS A 13 -1.22 -4.38 10.80
N TYR A 14 -1.10 -3.73 9.65
CA TYR A 14 -2.20 -2.94 9.07
C TYR A 14 -3.06 -3.76 8.13
N ALA A 15 -2.73 -5.02 7.87
CA ALA A 15 -3.54 -5.87 7.03
C ALA A 15 -4.84 -6.23 7.75
N PRO A 16 -5.96 -6.33 7.01
CA PRO A 16 -7.23 -6.74 7.62
C PRO A 16 -7.11 -8.14 8.22
N GLY A 17 -7.71 -8.29 9.37
CA GLY A 17 -7.62 -9.55 10.07
C GLY A 17 -6.21 -9.81 10.55
N SER A 18 -5.89 -11.07 10.80
CA SER A 18 -4.56 -11.47 11.25
C SER A 18 -3.78 -12.15 10.13
N GLY A 19 -4.21 -11.96 8.88
CA GLY A 19 -3.60 -12.66 7.77
C GLY A 19 -2.22 -12.13 7.44
N SER A 20 -1.34 -13.03 7.04
CA SER A 20 -0.09 -12.67 6.40
C SER A 20 -0.23 -12.95 4.92
N GLY A 21 0.35 -12.10 4.10
CA GLY A 21 0.27 -12.27 2.67
C GLY A 21 -0.67 -11.28 2.00
N PRO A 22 -0.80 -11.38 0.68
CA PRO A 22 -1.58 -10.41 -0.07
C PRO A 22 -3.07 -10.47 0.25
N PHE A 23 -3.72 -9.32 0.14
CA PHE A 23 -5.17 -9.25 0.28
C PHE A 23 -5.73 -8.27 -0.73
N ASP A 24 -7.00 -8.46 -1.05
CA ASP A 24 -7.69 -7.56 -1.98
C ASP A 24 -8.33 -6.41 -1.20
N LEU A 25 -8.34 -5.24 -1.82
CA LEU A 25 -8.91 -4.04 -1.21
C LEU A 25 -9.76 -3.33 -2.24
N ASN A 26 -10.97 -2.94 -1.83
CA ASN A 26 -11.85 -2.16 -2.70
C ASN A 26 -11.70 -0.69 -2.37
N LEU A 27 -11.43 0.10 -3.39
CA LEU A 27 -11.26 1.55 -3.25
C LEU A 27 -12.16 2.25 -4.26
N PRO A 28 -12.59 3.49 -3.96
CA PRO A 28 -13.36 4.25 -4.94
C PRO A 28 -12.50 4.63 -6.15
N PRO A 29 -13.12 4.87 -7.30
CA PRO A 29 -12.38 5.34 -8.47
C PRO A 29 -11.62 6.63 -8.15
N GLY A 30 -10.40 6.72 -8.64
CA GLY A 30 -9.57 7.90 -8.41
C GLY A 30 -8.85 7.91 -7.07
N ALA A 31 -8.94 6.85 -6.29
CA ALA A 31 -8.23 6.79 -5.00
C ALA A 31 -6.73 6.84 -5.21
N SER A 32 -6.05 7.54 -4.32
CA SER A 32 -4.60 7.67 -4.31
C SER A 32 -3.97 6.73 -3.29
N LEU A 33 -2.65 6.65 -3.33
CA LEU A 33 -1.92 5.91 -2.30
C LEU A 33 -2.21 6.49 -0.92
N LEU A 34 -2.30 7.82 -0.80
CA LEU A 34 -2.66 8.46 0.45
C LEU A 34 -4.02 7.99 0.95
N TYR A 35 -5.00 7.92 0.04
CA TYR A 35 -6.31 7.41 0.41
C TYR A 35 -6.22 5.99 0.95
N CYS A 36 -5.44 5.15 0.27
CA CYS A 36 -5.25 3.77 0.69
C CYS A 36 -4.63 3.68 2.08
N PHE A 37 -3.60 4.47 2.35
CA PHE A 37 -2.96 4.50 3.65
C PHE A 37 -3.93 4.93 4.74
N ASN A 38 -4.72 5.98 4.47
CA ASN A 38 -5.72 6.42 5.45
C ASN A 38 -6.78 5.36 5.69
N HIS A 39 -7.18 4.66 4.65
CA HIS A 39 -8.17 3.60 4.77
C HIS A 39 -7.66 2.44 5.63
N LEU A 40 -6.39 2.09 5.47
CA LEU A 40 -5.76 1.02 6.26
C LEU A 40 -5.20 1.52 7.59
N LYS A 41 -5.29 2.84 7.83
CA LYS A 41 -4.76 3.47 9.05
C LYS A 41 -3.25 3.36 9.16
N ILE A 42 -2.58 3.34 8.02
CA ILE A 42 -1.12 3.38 7.98
C ILE A 42 -0.68 4.81 8.18
N PRO A 43 0.19 5.09 9.17
CA PRO A 43 0.68 6.46 9.37
C PRO A 43 1.39 6.98 8.13
N VAL A 44 1.09 8.22 7.77
CA VAL A 44 1.70 8.85 6.62
C VAL A 44 2.96 9.58 7.09
N ASN A 45 4.11 8.98 6.83
CA ASN A 45 5.40 9.59 7.11
C ASN A 45 6.34 9.22 5.97
N ASN A 46 7.59 9.61 6.08
CA ASN A 46 8.55 9.39 5.00
C ASN A 46 9.33 8.08 5.15
N GLU A 47 8.86 7.16 5.99
CA GLU A 47 9.59 5.95 6.31
C GLU A 47 8.99 4.71 5.67
N PHE A 48 8.64 4.83 4.40
CA PHE A 48 8.10 3.68 3.67
C PHE A 48 8.56 3.75 2.22
N THR A 49 8.50 2.58 1.56
CA THR A 49 8.61 2.48 0.12
C THR A 49 7.36 1.79 -0.38
N ALA A 50 6.73 2.37 -1.38
CA ALA A 50 5.54 1.79 -2.00
C ALA A 50 5.78 1.61 -3.48
N LEU A 51 5.40 0.43 -3.98
CA LEU A 51 5.47 0.12 -5.40
C LEU A 51 4.08 -0.19 -5.90
N ILE A 52 3.69 0.44 -7.00
CA ILE A 52 2.46 0.08 -7.70
C ILE A 52 2.89 -0.58 -9.01
N ASN A 53 2.55 -1.86 -9.14
CA ASN A 53 2.94 -2.68 -10.29
C ASN A 53 4.46 -2.65 -10.53
N GLY A 54 5.22 -2.69 -9.42
CA GLY A 54 6.67 -2.73 -9.49
C GLY A 54 7.35 -1.39 -9.68
N ARG A 55 6.58 -0.31 -9.73
CA ARG A 55 7.14 1.04 -9.92
C ARG A 55 6.97 1.85 -8.65
N ARG A 56 8.00 2.63 -8.31
CA ARG A 56 7.93 3.48 -7.13
C ARG A 56 6.77 4.46 -7.22
N ALA A 57 6.00 4.55 -6.15
CA ALA A 57 4.83 5.41 -6.08
C ALA A 57 4.99 6.48 -5.02
N SER A 58 4.30 7.58 -5.22
CA SER A 58 4.20 8.66 -4.22
C SER A 58 2.81 8.63 -3.59
N LEU A 59 2.63 9.43 -2.53
CA LEU A 59 1.33 9.51 -1.86
C LEU A 59 0.22 9.95 -2.80
N TYR A 60 0.55 10.66 -3.85
CA TYR A 60 -0.46 11.18 -4.78
C TYR A 60 -0.66 10.32 -6.01
N SER A 61 0.05 9.21 -6.11
CA SER A 61 -0.15 8.26 -7.21
C SER A 61 -1.55 7.69 -7.15
N LEU A 62 -2.21 7.58 -8.29
CA LEU A 62 -3.57 7.08 -8.38
C LEU A 62 -3.58 5.61 -8.77
N PHE A 63 -4.54 4.88 -8.22
CA PHE A 63 -4.72 3.47 -8.55
C PHE A 63 -5.65 3.28 -9.72
N ARG A 64 -5.50 2.12 -10.37
CA ARG A 64 -6.39 1.63 -11.41
C ARG A 64 -6.86 0.24 -11.03
N GLU A 65 -7.93 -0.19 -11.68
CA GLU A 65 -8.46 -1.53 -11.45
C GLU A 65 -7.38 -2.58 -11.66
N GLY A 66 -7.22 -3.47 -10.68
CA GLY A 66 -6.29 -4.57 -10.78
C GLY A 66 -4.85 -4.26 -10.41
N ASP A 67 -4.56 -3.04 -9.97
CA ASP A 67 -3.20 -2.70 -9.58
C ASP A 67 -2.73 -3.53 -8.39
N SER A 68 -1.41 -3.75 -8.33
CA SER A 68 -0.75 -4.40 -7.19
C SER A 68 0.06 -3.36 -6.42
N LEU A 69 -0.23 -3.25 -5.13
CA LEU A 69 0.51 -2.37 -4.23
C LEU A 69 1.37 -3.20 -3.31
N VAL A 70 2.64 -2.83 -3.19
CA VAL A 70 3.57 -3.42 -2.23
C VAL A 70 4.10 -2.30 -1.35
N VAL A 71 4.05 -2.50 -0.04
CA VAL A 71 4.58 -1.52 0.92
C VAL A 71 5.58 -2.21 1.83
N PHE A 72 6.74 -1.59 2.00
CA PHE A 72 7.77 -2.10 2.90
C PHE A 72 8.53 -0.93 3.52
N PRO A 73 9.24 -1.17 4.64
CA PRO A 73 9.96 -0.10 5.31
C PRO A 73 11.04 0.48 4.43
N LEU A 74 11.32 1.77 4.62
CA LEU A 74 12.44 2.40 3.96
C LEU A 74 13.72 1.75 4.45
N ILE A 75 14.54 1.25 3.52
CA ILE A 75 15.81 0.63 3.87
C ILE A 75 16.89 1.68 3.69
N CYS A 76 17.51 2.06 4.81
CA CYS A 76 18.58 3.05 4.80
C CYS A 76 19.93 2.39 4.61
N GLY A 77 20.82 3.09 3.98
CA GLY A 77 22.20 2.63 3.82
C GLY A 77 22.38 1.52 2.82
N GLY A 78 21.36 1.30 2.06
CA GLY A 78 21.42 0.25 1.02
C GLY A 78 22.33 0.65 -0.09
#